data_7b4ca0abf6e4258a8571ceed39bcd9e9
#
_entry.id   7b4ca0abf6e4258a8571ceed39bcd9e9
#
_cell.length_a   1.000
_cell.length_b   1.000
_cell.length_c   1.000
_cell.angle_alpha   90.00
_cell.angle_beta   90.00
_cell.angle_gamma   90.00
#
_symmetry.space_group_name_H-M   'P 1'
#
loop_
_entity.id
_entity.type
_entity.pdbx_description
1 polymer ?
#
loop_
_entity_poly.entity_id
_entity_poly.type
_entity_poly.pdbx_seq_one_letter_code
_entity_poly.pdbx_strand_id
1 'polypeptide(L)'
;MATLRRKKAEPFSVFQRDPGPWPPILLNWMATLAIIMVFGLVMLFSASYTTGYLRFGDSFHYIKSQLLCTVLGLGMMFLFSYFDHRFLRRMVKLGYVVCLILLVLVLFSSPINGCRRWISFGGLTLQASEVAKFEMILLTADIAARTPQIKFGEVPLRKWVHHSIVVELIRPILWLVPVLILLVLEPHMSGILLTTAIVGTILLLGGSGGIITWAGGASAVLLLRTVLEHIDSIPYLQSRLDGWTQDLDRMTSQTKQSLYAIGSGGATGLGLGNSIEKQLWLPESTNDFIFSVVCEELGFVGAVIVIVLFVLFLVQGFWIAFHAENRFCTLVGIGIMAQIAWQVFCNIAVVTNTLPNTGISLPFFSSGGTSLILLLAEMGVMVNIGRNGERARLEREEAHAERERQRKAKTIVLDTARRAQTEQ
;
A
#
# COMPACT_ATOMS: atom_id res chain seq x y z
N MET A 1 11.86 -47.80 -5.65
CA MET A 1 12.56 -46.50 -5.58
C MET A 1 12.00 -45.60 -6.67
N ALA A 2 11.03 -44.75 -6.33
CA ALA A 2 10.48 -43.78 -7.28
C ALA A 2 11.33 -42.51 -7.13
N THR A 3 12.13 -42.23 -8.13
CA THR A 3 12.91 -41.01 -8.28
C THR A 3 11.94 -39.83 -8.33
N LEU A 4 11.84 -39.11 -7.22
CA LEU A 4 11.29 -37.78 -7.20
C LEU A 4 12.07 -36.95 -8.26
N ARG A 5 11.49 -36.76 -9.44
CA ARG A 5 11.98 -35.77 -10.41
C ARG A 5 12.05 -34.44 -9.69
N ARG A 6 13.23 -34.04 -9.20
CA ARG A 6 13.53 -32.67 -8.84
C ARG A 6 13.18 -31.83 -10.07
N LYS A 7 12.07 -31.09 -10.02
CA LYS A 7 11.80 -30.05 -11.02
C LYS A 7 13.10 -29.26 -11.17
N LYS A 8 13.71 -29.29 -12.36
CA LYS A 8 14.87 -28.44 -12.68
C LYS A 8 14.45 -27.02 -12.32
N ALA A 9 15.28 -26.34 -11.53
CA ALA A 9 15.06 -24.92 -11.25
C ALA A 9 14.92 -24.22 -12.61
N GLU A 10 13.78 -23.58 -12.82
CA GLU A 10 13.58 -22.81 -14.05
C GLU A 10 14.68 -21.76 -14.18
N PRO A 11 15.23 -21.56 -15.41
CA PRO A 11 16.25 -20.58 -15.62
C PRO A 11 15.73 -19.20 -15.22
N PHE A 12 16.58 -18.39 -14.61
CA PHE A 12 16.27 -17.02 -14.22
C PHE A 12 15.80 -16.22 -15.45
N SER A 13 14.64 -15.61 -15.33
CA SER A 13 14.07 -14.71 -16.35
C SER A 13 13.55 -13.45 -15.65
N VAL A 14 13.68 -12.30 -16.31
CA VAL A 14 13.11 -11.03 -15.84
C VAL A 14 11.58 -11.10 -15.88
N PHE A 15 11.06 -11.70 -16.95
CA PHE A 15 9.63 -11.90 -17.16
C PHE A 15 9.26 -13.36 -16.97
N GLN A 16 8.10 -13.57 -16.38
CA GLN A 16 7.56 -14.89 -16.17
C GLN A 16 7.08 -15.48 -17.52
N ARG A 17 7.56 -16.68 -17.86
CA ARG A 17 7.22 -17.35 -19.12
C ARG A 17 5.81 -17.92 -19.14
N ASP A 18 5.36 -18.39 -17.99
CA ASP A 18 4.03 -18.99 -17.81
C ASP A 18 3.39 -18.44 -16.54
N PRO A 19 2.72 -17.29 -16.64
CA PRO A 19 1.96 -16.77 -15.53
C PRO A 19 0.74 -17.68 -15.26
N GLY A 20 0.39 -17.87 -13.97
CA GLY A 20 -0.76 -18.68 -13.57
C GLY A 20 -2.09 -18.21 -14.15
N PRO A 21 -3.14 -19.02 -14.04
CA PRO A 21 -4.48 -18.66 -14.48
C PRO A 21 -5.06 -17.48 -13.70
N TRP A 22 -6.17 -16.95 -14.18
CA TRP A 22 -6.88 -15.85 -13.53
C TRP A 22 -7.92 -16.40 -12.55
N PRO A 23 -7.69 -16.36 -11.23
CA PRO A 23 -8.71 -16.78 -10.28
C PRO A 23 -9.86 -15.78 -10.22
N PRO A 24 -11.11 -16.21 -9.94
CA PRO A 24 -12.28 -15.33 -9.87
C PRO A 24 -12.11 -14.17 -8.88
N ILE A 25 -11.45 -14.41 -7.75
CA ILE A 25 -11.20 -13.37 -6.75
C ILE A 25 -10.32 -12.23 -7.30
N LEU A 26 -9.33 -12.55 -8.14
CA LEU A 26 -8.47 -11.56 -8.78
C LEU A 26 -9.24 -10.72 -9.80
N LEU A 27 -10.14 -11.35 -10.56
CA LEU A 27 -11.01 -10.64 -11.52
C LEU A 27 -11.96 -9.69 -10.78
N ASN A 28 -12.59 -10.14 -9.70
CA ASN A 28 -13.44 -9.31 -8.85
C ASN A 28 -12.67 -8.13 -8.24
N TRP A 29 -11.44 -8.37 -7.78
CA TRP A 29 -10.57 -7.34 -7.25
C TRP A 29 -10.19 -6.29 -8.32
N MET A 30 -9.87 -6.73 -9.53
CA MET A 30 -9.60 -5.81 -10.67
C MET A 30 -10.85 -5.02 -11.08
N ALA A 31 -12.03 -5.64 -11.05
CA ALA A 31 -13.27 -4.93 -11.30
C ALA A 31 -13.54 -3.85 -10.24
N THR A 32 -13.31 -4.16 -8.97
CA THR A 32 -13.41 -3.19 -7.87
C THR A 32 -12.41 -2.04 -8.05
N LEU A 33 -11.16 -2.34 -8.43
CA LEU A 33 -10.15 -1.32 -8.77
C LEU A 33 -10.64 -0.42 -9.90
N ALA A 34 -11.17 -0.99 -10.99
CA ALA A 34 -11.67 -0.22 -12.11
C ALA A 34 -12.83 0.72 -11.70
N ILE A 35 -13.76 0.24 -10.86
CA ILE A 35 -14.86 1.05 -10.33
C ILE A 35 -14.30 2.22 -9.49
N ILE A 36 -13.37 1.96 -8.58
CA ILE A 36 -12.72 2.99 -7.75
C ILE A 36 -12.02 4.03 -8.64
N MET A 37 -11.28 3.60 -9.67
CA MET A 37 -10.57 4.50 -10.58
C MET A 37 -11.52 5.38 -11.39
N VAL A 38 -12.59 4.80 -11.95
CA VAL A 38 -13.58 5.55 -12.72
C VAL A 38 -14.29 6.57 -11.82
N PHE A 39 -14.70 6.13 -10.62
CA PHE A 39 -15.31 7.03 -9.64
C PHE A 39 -14.35 8.16 -9.24
N GLY A 40 -13.08 7.82 -8.94
CA GLY A 40 -12.06 8.81 -8.62
C GLY A 40 -11.84 9.82 -9.74
N LEU A 41 -11.78 9.39 -11.01
CA LEU A 41 -11.65 10.29 -12.17
C LEU A 41 -12.86 11.24 -12.31
N VAL A 42 -14.08 10.75 -12.10
CA VAL A 42 -15.30 11.58 -12.12
C VAL A 42 -15.26 12.63 -11.03
N MET A 43 -14.90 12.23 -9.79
CA MET A 43 -14.82 13.15 -8.66
C MET A 43 -13.66 14.14 -8.81
N LEU A 44 -12.51 13.71 -9.34
CA LEU A 44 -11.40 14.60 -9.65
C LEU A 44 -11.80 15.65 -10.69
N PHE A 45 -12.50 15.24 -11.74
CA PHE A 45 -13.00 16.19 -12.75
C PHE A 45 -13.94 17.21 -12.11
N SER A 46 -14.90 16.75 -11.29
CA SER A 46 -15.80 17.65 -10.58
C SER A 46 -15.04 18.62 -9.66
N ALA A 47 -14.10 18.13 -8.85
CA ALA A 47 -13.33 18.93 -7.93
C ALA A 47 -12.38 19.93 -8.60
N SER A 48 -11.86 19.60 -9.80
CA SER A 48 -10.81 20.37 -10.47
C SER A 48 -11.31 21.34 -11.54
N TYR A 49 -12.57 21.21 -11.98
CA TYR A 49 -13.13 21.97 -13.11
C TYR A 49 -12.93 23.49 -12.96
N THR A 50 -13.39 24.05 -11.85
CA THR A 50 -13.31 25.50 -11.58
C THR A 50 -11.86 25.95 -11.38
N THR A 51 -11.09 25.20 -10.59
CA THR A 51 -9.68 25.52 -10.31
C THR A 51 -8.83 25.48 -11.57
N GLY A 52 -9.08 24.50 -12.46
CA GLY A 52 -8.42 24.39 -13.76
C GLY A 52 -8.68 25.60 -14.64
N TYR A 53 -9.94 26.03 -14.75
CA TYR A 53 -10.31 27.21 -15.53
C TYR A 53 -9.68 28.49 -14.99
N LEU A 54 -9.76 28.71 -13.69
CA LEU A 54 -9.27 29.96 -13.07
C LEU A 54 -7.73 30.06 -13.06
N ARG A 55 -7.02 28.94 -12.88
CA ARG A 55 -5.54 28.95 -12.80
C ARG A 55 -4.85 28.81 -14.16
N PHE A 56 -5.43 28.04 -15.08
CA PHE A 56 -4.78 27.67 -16.35
C PHE A 56 -5.59 28.05 -17.58
N GLY A 57 -6.80 28.61 -17.44
CA GLY A 57 -7.70 28.89 -18.56
C GLY A 57 -8.30 27.63 -19.22
N ASP A 58 -8.06 26.45 -18.65
CA ASP A 58 -8.51 25.15 -19.18
C ASP A 58 -9.10 24.31 -18.05
N SER A 59 -10.41 24.12 -18.04
CA SER A 59 -11.14 23.28 -17.06
C SER A 59 -10.71 21.82 -17.10
N PHE A 60 -10.13 21.35 -18.21
CA PHE A 60 -9.68 19.97 -18.39
C PHE A 60 -8.21 19.76 -18.04
N HIS A 61 -7.50 20.79 -17.57
CA HIS A 61 -6.06 20.71 -17.30
C HIS A 61 -5.69 19.52 -16.39
N TYR A 62 -6.32 19.41 -15.23
CA TYR A 62 -6.05 18.33 -14.27
C TYR A 62 -6.46 16.96 -14.80
N ILE A 63 -7.63 16.84 -15.43
CA ILE A 63 -8.11 15.54 -15.91
C ILE A 63 -7.29 15.02 -17.09
N LYS A 64 -6.81 15.89 -17.99
CA LYS A 64 -5.90 15.51 -19.09
C LYS A 64 -4.62 14.90 -18.53
N SER A 65 -4.00 15.55 -17.55
CA SER A 65 -2.79 15.06 -16.88
C SER A 65 -3.06 13.73 -16.17
N GLN A 66 -4.18 13.62 -15.44
CA GLN A 66 -4.54 12.40 -14.72
C GLN A 66 -4.84 11.23 -15.66
N LEU A 67 -5.53 11.46 -16.78
CA LEU A 67 -5.78 10.44 -17.81
C LEU A 67 -4.47 9.94 -18.44
N LEU A 68 -3.53 10.85 -18.75
CA LEU A 68 -2.21 10.46 -19.24
C LEU A 68 -1.50 9.55 -18.22
N CYS A 69 -1.47 9.97 -16.96
CA CYS A 69 -0.86 9.17 -15.89
C CYS A 69 -1.59 7.85 -15.66
N THR A 70 -2.92 7.81 -15.83
CA THR A 70 -3.72 6.57 -15.77
C THR A 70 -3.31 5.60 -16.88
N VAL A 71 -3.19 6.06 -18.12
CA VAL A 71 -2.78 5.21 -19.25
C VAL A 71 -1.36 4.70 -19.06
N LEU A 72 -0.41 5.57 -18.66
CA LEU A 72 0.95 5.16 -18.34
C LEU A 72 0.99 4.17 -17.16
N GLY A 73 0.21 4.43 -16.12
CA GLY A 73 0.10 3.57 -14.96
C GLY A 73 -0.49 2.20 -15.29
N LEU A 74 -1.51 2.12 -16.13
CA LEU A 74 -2.06 0.85 -16.62
C LEU A 74 -1.03 0.07 -17.45
N GLY A 75 -0.21 0.76 -18.25
CA GLY A 75 0.94 0.15 -18.93
C GLY A 75 1.96 -0.43 -17.93
N MET A 76 2.28 0.31 -16.85
CA MET A 76 3.14 -0.17 -15.78
C MET A 76 2.50 -1.33 -15.00
N MET A 77 1.20 -1.27 -14.71
CA MET A 77 0.46 -2.36 -14.09
C MET A 77 0.55 -3.64 -14.92
N PHE A 78 0.35 -3.54 -16.25
CA PHE A 78 0.52 -4.65 -17.16
C PHE A 78 1.96 -5.19 -17.14
N LEU A 79 2.96 -4.32 -17.22
CA LEU A 79 4.36 -4.70 -17.20
C LEU A 79 4.74 -5.45 -15.90
N PHE A 80 4.38 -4.90 -14.74
CA PHE A 80 4.69 -5.49 -13.44
C PHE A 80 3.90 -6.77 -13.16
N SER A 81 2.76 -6.99 -13.83
CA SER A 81 2.01 -8.24 -13.72
C SER A 81 2.73 -9.46 -14.30
N TYR A 82 3.77 -9.24 -15.12
CA TYR A 82 4.60 -10.28 -15.73
C TYR A 82 6.00 -10.38 -15.12
N PHE A 83 6.40 -9.50 -14.20
CA PHE A 83 7.72 -9.60 -13.58
C PHE A 83 7.83 -10.84 -12.69
N ASP A 84 8.95 -11.57 -12.82
CA ASP A 84 9.25 -12.66 -11.88
C ASP A 84 9.56 -12.07 -10.50
N HIS A 85 8.87 -12.56 -9.45
CA HIS A 85 9.12 -12.15 -8.06
C HIS A 85 10.58 -12.38 -7.63
N ARG A 86 11.29 -13.35 -8.26
CA ARG A 86 12.73 -13.59 -8.03
C ARG A 86 13.58 -12.45 -8.56
N PHE A 87 13.17 -11.83 -9.67
CA PHE A 87 13.81 -10.63 -10.19
C PHE A 87 13.59 -9.44 -9.24
N LEU A 88 12.34 -9.17 -8.83
CA LEU A 88 12.04 -8.13 -7.85
C LEU A 88 12.88 -8.30 -6.58
N ARG A 89 12.91 -9.51 -6.03
CA ARG A 89 13.71 -9.83 -4.83
C ARG A 89 15.21 -9.62 -5.00
N ARG A 90 15.76 -9.85 -6.20
CA ARG A 90 17.18 -9.60 -6.49
C ARG A 90 17.49 -8.12 -6.58
N MET A 91 16.53 -7.33 -7.07
CA MET A 91 16.69 -5.88 -7.27
C MET A 91 16.48 -5.07 -5.99
N VAL A 92 15.93 -5.64 -4.91
CA VAL A 92 15.64 -4.93 -3.65
C VAL A 92 16.81 -4.10 -3.14
N LYS A 93 18.03 -4.64 -3.09
CA LYS A 93 19.18 -3.87 -2.58
C LYS A 93 19.59 -2.73 -3.51
N LEU A 94 19.51 -2.94 -4.82
CA LEU A 94 19.78 -1.90 -5.81
C LEU A 94 18.69 -0.83 -5.76
N GLY A 95 17.42 -1.24 -5.68
CA GLY A 95 16.28 -0.35 -5.52
C GLY A 95 16.40 0.53 -4.27
N TYR A 96 16.84 -0.05 -3.15
CA TYR A 96 17.08 0.71 -1.92
C TYR A 96 18.16 1.79 -2.09
N VAL A 97 19.28 1.47 -2.76
CA VAL A 97 20.32 2.46 -3.04
C VAL A 97 19.78 3.57 -3.95
N VAL A 98 19.04 3.20 -5.01
CA VAL A 98 18.40 4.17 -5.91
C VAL A 98 17.40 5.04 -5.14
N CYS A 99 16.60 4.45 -4.26
CA CYS A 99 15.67 5.17 -3.39
C CYS A 99 16.38 6.22 -2.53
N LEU A 100 17.47 5.85 -1.85
CA LEU A 100 18.27 6.80 -1.06
C LEU A 100 18.85 7.92 -1.92
N ILE A 101 19.34 7.60 -3.11
CA ILE A 101 19.84 8.62 -4.06
C ILE A 101 18.72 9.58 -4.46
N LEU A 102 17.53 9.08 -4.78
CA LEU A 102 16.38 9.92 -5.13
C LEU A 102 15.96 10.84 -3.97
N LEU A 103 15.91 10.33 -2.74
CA LEU A 103 15.60 11.14 -1.56
C LEU A 103 16.68 12.23 -1.32
N VAL A 104 17.95 11.91 -1.53
CA VAL A 104 19.02 12.92 -1.44
C VAL A 104 18.91 13.96 -2.57
N LEU A 105 18.62 13.54 -3.81
CA LEU A 105 18.46 14.46 -4.96
C LEU A 105 17.31 15.43 -4.75
N VAL A 106 16.21 15.00 -4.13
CA VAL A 106 15.07 15.88 -3.82
C VAL A 106 15.46 17.04 -2.91
N LEU A 107 16.41 16.85 -1.98
CA LEU A 107 16.88 17.94 -1.09
C LEU A 107 17.51 19.11 -1.88
N PHE A 108 18.03 18.84 -3.08
CA PHE A 108 18.61 19.84 -3.99
C PHE A 108 17.63 20.34 -5.06
N SER A 109 16.39 19.81 -5.09
CA SER A 109 15.38 20.21 -6.07
C SER A 109 14.81 21.60 -5.77
N SER A 110 14.20 22.23 -6.80
CA SER A 110 13.47 23.48 -6.63
C SER A 110 12.24 23.28 -5.75
N PRO A 111 11.97 24.16 -4.78
CA PRO A 111 10.80 24.03 -3.93
C PRO A 111 9.51 24.23 -4.72
N ILE A 112 8.55 23.32 -4.57
CA ILE A 112 7.18 23.45 -5.08
C ILE A 112 6.27 23.63 -3.86
N ASN A 113 5.45 24.67 -3.83
CA ASN A 113 4.63 25.07 -2.69
C ASN A 113 5.43 25.19 -1.37
N GLY A 114 6.66 25.69 -1.43
CA GLY A 114 7.54 25.87 -0.27
C GLY A 114 8.21 24.59 0.25
N CYS A 115 7.97 23.44 -0.35
CA CYS A 115 8.55 22.15 0.05
C CYS A 115 9.37 21.52 -1.07
N ARG A 116 10.49 20.88 -0.71
CA ARG A 116 11.36 20.14 -1.64
C ARG A 116 11.02 18.64 -1.53
N ARG A 117 10.01 18.18 -2.29
CA ARG A 117 9.50 16.79 -2.24
C ARG A 117 9.38 16.16 -3.62
N TRP A 118 9.56 16.95 -4.70
CA TRP A 118 9.33 16.53 -6.07
C TRP A 118 10.55 16.80 -6.94
N ILE A 119 10.82 15.85 -7.83
CA ILE A 119 11.79 16.01 -8.91
C ILE A 119 10.99 16.20 -10.19
N SER A 120 11.19 17.32 -10.89
CA SER A 120 10.49 17.63 -12.13
C SER A 120 11.28 17.10 -13.33
N PHE A 121 10.64 16.30 -14.17
CA PHE A 121 11.17 15.81 -15.44
C PHE A 121 10.18 16.07 -16.56
N GLY A 122 10.48 16.99 -17.49
CA GLY A 122 9.72 17.14 -18.73
C GLY A 122 8.20 17.32 -18.59
N GLY A 123 7.72 17.96 -17.51
CA GLY A 123 6.30 18.17 -17.24
C GLY A 123 5.67 17.13 -16.31
N LEU A 124 6.38 16.07 -15.95
CA LEU A 124 6.00 15.12 -14.91
C LEU A 124 6.78 15.42 -13.62
N THR A 125 6.13 15.26 -12.48
CA THR A 125 6.76 15.43 -11.17
C THR A 125 6.82 14.09 -10.43
N LEU A 126 8.02 13.59 -10.14
CA LEU A 126 8.23 12.38 -9.36
C LEU A 126 8.37 12.74 -7.89
N GLN A 127 7.56 12.14 -7.04
CA GLN A 127 7.68 12.24 -5.59
C GLN A 127 8.54 11.09 -5.06
N ALA A 128 9.73 11.40 -4.53
CA ALA A 128 10.69 10.38 -4.10
C ALA A 128 10.17 9.51 -2.95
N SER A 129 9.35 10.06 -2.07
CA SER A 129 8.74 9.31 -0.96
C SER A 129 7.75 8.23 -1.41
N GLU A 130 7.13 8.34 -2.60
CA GLU A 130 6.28 7.26 -3.14
C GLU A 130 7.15 6.05 -3.52
N VAL A 131 8.29 6.31 -4.17
CA VAL A 131 9.28 5.26 -4.47
C VAL A 131 9.82 4.64 -3.18
N ALA A 132 10.07 5.46 -2.15
CA ALA A 132 10.56 5.01 -0.86
C ALA A 132 9.57 4.06 -0.15
N LYS A 133 8.27 4.35 -0.20
CA LYS A 133 7.23 3.47 0.38
C LYS A 133 7.26 2.09 -0.27
N PHE A 134 7.22 2.05 -1.60
CA PHE A 134 7.24 0.78 -2.34
C PHE A 134 8.54 0.01 -2.09
N GLU A 135 9.69 0.69 -2.11
CA GLU A 135 10.97 0.03 -1.85
C GLU A 135 11.06 -0.52 -0.42
N MET A 136 10.55 0.22 0.57
CA MET A 136 10.50 -0.27 1.96
C MET A 136 9.58 -1.46 2.14
N ILE A 137 8.50 -1.57 1.35
CA ILE A 137 7.67 -2.79 1.29
C ILE A 137 8.52 -3.98 0.82
N LEU A 138 9.21 -3.84 -0.31
CA LEU A 138 10.02 -4.91 -0.89
C LEU A 138 11.18 -5.32 0.03
N LEU A 139 11.89 -4.35 0.60
CA LEU A 139 13.04 -4.60 1.47
C LEU A 139 12.62 -5.27 2.79
N THR A 140 11.59 -4.75 3.44
CA THR A 140 11.09 -5.32 4.70
C THR A 140 10.54 -6.73 4.47
N ALA A 141 9.82 -6.95 3.37
CA ALA A 141 9.33 -8.27 2.98
C ALA A 141 10.48 -9.26 2.72
N ASP A 142 11.57 -8.83 2.04
CA ASP A 142 12.72 -9.71 1.80
C ASP A 142 13.46 -10.07 3.10
N ILE A 143 13.67 -9.09 3.99
CA ILE A 143 14.29 -9.32 5.31
C ILE A 143 13.43 -10.29 6.13
N ALA A 144 12.14 -10.03 6.26
CA ALA A 144 11.22 -10.85 7.04
C ALA A 144 11.02 -12.26 6.43
N ALA A 145 11.01 -12.39 5.09
CA ALA A 145 10.90 -13.67 4.42
C ALA A 145 12.15 -14.55 4.57
N ARG A 146 13.33 -13.98 4.73
CA ARG A 146 14.60 -14.71 4.99
C ARG A 146 14.78 -15.07 6.46
N THR A 147 14.08 -14.39 7.36
CA THR A 147 14.20 -14.61 8.79
C THR A 147 13.45 -15.89 9.19
N PRO A 148 14.13 -16.87 9.82
CA PRO A 148 13.47 -18.07 10.33
C PRO A 148 12.41 -17.72 11.36
N GLN A 149 11.24 -18.33 11.27
CA GLN A 149 10.21 -18.17 12.30
C GLN A 149 10.48 -19.14 13.43
N ILE A 150 10.71 -18.60 14.62
CA ILE A 150 10.88 -19.37 15.85
C ILE A 150 9.63 -19.19 16.70
N LYS A 151 8.83 -20.26 16.87
CA LYS A 151 7.61 -20.19 17.69
C LYS A 151 7.94 -20.15 19.18
N PHE A 152 7.07 -19.49 19.93
CA PHE A 152 7.13 -19.51 21.39
C PHE A 152 7.05 -20.95 21.90
N GLY A 153 7.98 -21.34 22.76
CA GLY A 153 8.08 -22.71 23.30
C GLY A 153 8.99 -23.67 22.54
N GLU A 154 9.41 -23.38 21.29
CA GLU A 154 10.38 -24.21 20.55
C GLU A 154 11.83 -24.04 21.03
N VAL A 155 12.12 -22.90 21.64
CA VAL A 155 13.47 -22.55 22.14
C VAL A 155 13.35 -21.90 23.52
N PRO A 156 14.45 -21.85 24.33
CA PRO A 156 14.46 -21.12 25.60
C PRO A 156 14.02 -19.66 25.44
N LEU A 157 13.21 -19.16 26.39
CA LEU A 157 12.62 -17.82 26.38
C LEU A 157 13.64 -16.72 26.03
N ARG A 158 14.83 -16.78 26.60
CA ARG A 158 15.91 -15.80 26.31
C ARG A 158 16.30 -15.78 24.83
N LYS A 159 16.40 -16.94 24.19
CA LYS A 159 16.74 -17.03 22.75
C LYS A 159 15.59 -16.53 21.89
N TRP A 160 14.35 -16.86 22.26
CA TRP A 160 13.16 -16.39 21.55
C TRP A 160 13.03 -14.87 21.63
N VAL A 161 13.17 -14.26 22.82
CA VAL A 161 13.13 -12.81 23.02
C VAL A 161 14.25 -12.12 22.25
N HIS A 162 15.50 -12.62 22.34
CA HIS A 162 16.61 -12.07 21.60
C HIS A 162 16.37 -12.11 20.08
N HIS A 163 15.89 -13.22 19.55
CA HIS A 163 15.58 -13.36 18.13
C HIS A 163 14.49 -12.38 17.69
N SER A 164 13.39 -12.28 18.43
CA SER A 164 12.27 -11.41 18.10
C SER A 164 12.66 -9.93 18.17
N ILE A 165 13.48 -9.52 19.13
CA ILE A 165 13.92 -8.12 19.25
C ILE A 165 15.01 -7.81 18.21
N VAL A 166 16.08 -8.59 18.15
CA VAL A 166 17.25 -8.22 17.34
C VAL A 166 17.05 -8.53 15.86
N VAL A 167 16.52 -9.72 15.54
CA VAL A 167 16.47 -10.17 14.17
C VAL A 167 15.18 -9.73 13.46
N GLU A 168 14.04 -9.81 14.16
CA GLU A 168 12.74 -9.50 13.57
C GLU A 168 12.38 -8.01 13.64
N LEU A 169 12.82 -7.29 14.68
CA LEU A 169 12.46 -5.89 14.89
C LEU A 169 13.62 -4.94 14.55
N ILE A 170 14.78 -5.06 15.23
CA ILE A 170 15.87 -4.08 15.09
C ILE A 170 16.46 -4.10 13.69
N ARG A 171 16.69 -5.29 13.11
CA ARG A 171 17.30 -5.40 11.78
C ARG A 171 16.54 -4.69 10.67
N PRO A 172 15.20 -4.82 10.51
CA PRO A 172 14.44 -4.02 9.54
C PRO A 172 14.46 -2.53 9.87
N ILE A 173 14.38 -2.16 11.15
CA ILE A 173 14.42 -0.75 11.59
C ILE A 173 15.73 -0.09 11.20
N LEU A 174 16.87 -0.77 11.28
CA LEU A 174 18.16 -0.21 10.86
C LEU A 174 18.18 0.19 9.37
N TRP A 175 17.41 -0.49 8.52
CA TRP A 175 17.26 -0.12 7.12
C TRP A 175 16.21 0.98 6.92
N LEU A 176 15.24 1.10 7.81
CA LEU A 176 14.24 2.15 7.78
C LEU A 176 14.80 3.51 8.21
N VAL A 177 15.70 3.54 9.21
CA VAL A 177 16.23 4.78 9.79
C VAL A 177 16.83 5.75 8.76
N PRO A 178 17.68 5.35 7.80
CA PRO A 178 18.20 6.28 6.78
C PRO A 178 17.10 6.94 5.95
N VAL A 179 16.06 6.18 5.59
CA VAL A 179 14.91 6.71 4.84
C VAL A 179 14.15 7.73 5.68
N LEU A 180 13.89 7.43 6.96
CA LEU A 180 13.21 8.36 7.88
C LEU A 180 14.00 9.64 8.08
N ILE A 181 15.33 9.57 8.25
CA ILE A 181 16.19 10.74 8.40
C ILE A 181 16.05 11.65 7.16
N LEU A 182 16.11 11.09 5.95
CA LEU A 182 15.96 11.85 4.72
C LEU A 182 14.56 12.47 4.60
N LEU A 183 13.49 11.74 4.94
CA LEU A 183 12.12 12.25 4.96
C LEU A 183 11.91 13.36 6.01
N VAL A 184 12.64 13.34 7.14
CA VAL A 184 12.63 14.43 8.13
C VAL A 184 13.31 15.67 7.55
N LEU A 185 14.41 15.50 6.81
CA LEU A 185 15.11 16.61 6.14
C LEU A 185 14.29 17.22 5.00
N GLU A 186 13.35 16.47 4.40
CA GLU A 186 12.38 16.94 3.40
C GLU A 186 11.13 17.62 4.01
N PRO A 187 11.01 17.87 5.29
CA PRO A 187 9.84 18.04 6.17
C PRO A 187 8.56 17.31 5.68
N HIS A 188 8.69 15.99 5.42
CA HIS A 188 7.61 15.20 4.84
C HIS A 188 6.96 14.26 5.87
N MET A 189 6.11 14.82 6.74
CA MET A 189 5.46 14.09 7.85
C MET A 189 4.58 12.92 7.39
N SER A 190 3.82 13.10 6.31
CA SER A 190 2.99 12.02 5.74
C SER A 190 3.83 10.85 5.25
N GLY A 191 4.99 11.13 4.62
CA GLY A 191 5.93 10.09 4.20
C GLY A 191 6.48 9.29 5.38
N ILE A 192 6.87 9.96 6.46
CA ILE A 192 7.37 9.33 7.71
C ILE A 192 6.28 8.44 8.32
N LEU A 193 5.08 8.98 8.52
CA LEU A 193 3.95 8.27 9.12
C LEU A 193 3.60 7.02 8.33
N LEU A 194 3.38 7.16 7.01
CA LEU A 194 2.97 6.05 6.16
C LEU A 194 4.05 4.98 6.05
N THR A 195 5.31 5.36 5.80
CA THR A 195 6.40 4.38 5.67
C THR A 195 6.59 3.60 6.96
N THR A 196 6.54 4.27 8.12
CA THR A 196 6.63 3.60 9.43
C THR A 196 5.45 2.67 9.68
N ALA A 197 4.22 3.10 9.37
CA ALA A 197 3.01 2.30 9.54
C ALA A 197 3.02 1.05 8.63
N ILE A 198 3.47 1.19 7.38
CA ILE A 198 3.59 0.09 6.42
C ILE A 198 4.61 -0.94 6.91
N VAL A 199 5.83 -0.51 7.25
CA VAL A 199 6.88 -1.37 7.77
C VAL A 199 6.42 -2.06 9.06
N GLY A 200 5.82 -1.31 9.99
CA GLY A 200 5.22 -1.86 11.21
C GLY A 200 4.19 -2.95 10.93
N THR A 201 3.28 -2.74 9.97
CA THR A 201 2.27 -3.73 9.58
C THR A 201 2.90 -5.00 9.01
N ILE A 202 3.92 -4.87 8.15
CA ILE A 202 4.64 -6.04 7.58
C ILE A 202 5.33 -6.83 8.71
N LEU A 203 5.97 -6.16 9.66
CA LEU A 203 6.64 -6.80 10.78
C LEU A 203 5.66 -7.49 11.74
N LEU A 204 4.50 -6.87 12.00
CA LEU A 204 3.44 -7.42 12.84
C LEU A 204 2.87 -8.72 12.26
N LEU A 205 2.57 -8.73 10.96
CA LEU A 205 1.94 -9.87 10.29
C LEU A 205 2.96 -10.91 9.80
N GLY A 206 4.21 -10.51 9.62
CA GLY A 206 5.29 -11.38 9.11
C GLY A 206 6.21 -11.97 10.18
N GLY A 207 6.19 -11.46 11.41
CA GLY A 207 7.08 -11.90 12.49
C GLY A 207 6.54 -13.09 13.28
N SER A 208 7.43 -13.83 13.94
CA SER A 208 7.10 -14.89 14.90
C SER A 208 6.90 -14.38 16.34
N GLY A 209 7.37 -13.16 16.59
CA GLY A 209 7.36 -12.50 17.90
C GLY A 209 6.14 -11.61 18.17
N GLY A 210 4.97 -11.88 17.58
CA GLY A 210 3.77 -11.02 17.57
C GLY A 210 3.55 -10.10 18.78
N ILE A 211 3.65 -10.62 20.01
CA ILE A 211 3.50 -9.82 21.24
C ILE A 211 4.59 -8.75 21.39
N ILE A 212 5.85 -9.08 21.08
CA ILE A 212 6.99 -8.14 21.18
C ILE A 212 6.87 -7.05 20.13
N THR A 213 6.43 -7.40 18.93
CA THR A 213 6.21 -6.43 17.85
C THR A 213 5.03 -5.50 18.18
N TRP A 214 3.95 -6.02 18.79
CA TRP A 214 2.83 -5.22 19.30
C TRP A 214 3.27 -4.30 20.44
N ALA A 215 4.05 -4.82 21.40
CA ALA A 215 4.61 -4.01 22.49
C ALA A 215 5.56 -2.94 21.97
N GLY A 216 6.40 -3.27 20.97
CA GLY A 216 7.26 -2.31 20.28
C GLY A 216 6.48 -1.24 19.54
N GLY A 217 5.41 -1.60 18.84
CA GLY A 217 4.49 -0.67 18.20
C GLY A 217 3.79 0.27 19.20
N ALA A 218 3.26 -0.29 20.28
CA ALA A 218 2.65 0.50 21.36
C ALA A 218 3.67 1.46 22.02
N SER A 219 4.88 0.98 22.25
CA SER A 219 5.98 1.82 22.78
C SER A 219 6.37 2.93 21.81
N ALA A 220 6.39 2.67 20.51
CA ALA A 220 6.66 3.68 19.48
C ALA A 220 5.57 4.76 19.44
N VAL A 221 4.29 4.39 19.61
CA VAL A 221 3.16 5.34 19.70
C VAL A 221 3.29 6.20 20.96
N LEU A 222 3.65 5.60 22.12
CA LEU A 222 3.87 6.34 23.36
C LEU A 222 5.06 7.30 23.24
N LEU A 223 6.16 6.84 22.63
CA LEU A 223 7.35 7.66 22.38
C LEU A 223 7.03 8.82 21.43
N LEU A 224 6.25 8.55 20.37
CA LEU A 224 5.78 9.58 19.45
C LEU A 224 4.94 10.62 20.20
N ARG A 225 4.03 10.20 21.08
CA ARG A 225 3.25 11.11 21.92
C ARG A 225 4.15 11.97 22.80
N THR A 226 5.12 11.36 23.50
CA THR A 226 6.08 12.11 24.36
C THR A 226 6.92 13.08 23.54
N VAL A 227 7.36 12.67 22.33
CA VAL A 227 8.10 13.54 21.40
C VAL A 227 7.20 14.67 20.93
N LEU A 228 5.93 14.42 20.62
CA LEU A 228 4.95 15.44 20.23
C LEU A 228 4.67 16.44 21.35
N GLU A 229 4.64 16.00 22.60
CA GLU A 229 4.47 16.87 23.80
C GLU A 229 5.68 17.77 24.06
N HIS A 230 6.88 17.44 23.53
CA HIS A 230 8.12 18.21 23.73
C HIS A 230 8.63 18.92 22.45
N ILE A 231 7.80 18.98 21.40
CA ILE A 231 8.16 19.51 20.07
C ILE A 231 7.99 21.05 19.95
N ASP A 232 8.11 21.81 21.04
CA ASP A 232 8.16 23.29 20.98
C ASP A 232 9.30 23.84 20.07
N SER A 233 10.21 22.97 19.64
CA SER A 233 11.39 23.33 18.85
C SER A 233 11.25 23.20 17.33
N ILE A 234 10.14 22.62 16.79
CA ILE A 234 9.92 22.47 15.35
C ILE A 234 8.68 23.27 14.90
N PRO A 235 8.82 24.51 14.41
CA PRO A 235 7.72 25.42 14.11
C PRO A 235 6.68 24.84 13.12
N TYR A 236 7.14 24.04 12.16
CA TYR A 236 6.25 23.41 11.17
C TYR A 236 5.29 22.39 11.81
N LEU A 237 5.78 21.59 12.76
CA LEU A 237 4.96 20.58 13.42
C LEU A 237 4.00 21.22 14.42
N GLN A 238 4.49 22.22 15.16
CA GLN A 238 3.69 23.00 16.10
C GLN A 238 2.51 23.67 15.40
N SER A 239 2.71 24.32 14.25
CA SER A 239 1.61 24.95 13.51
C SER A 239 0.54 23.95 13.04
N ARG A 240 0.91 22.68 12.77
CA ARG A 240 -0.04 21.62 12.41
C ARG A 240 -0.82 21.11 13.62
N LEU A 241 -0.19 21.02 14.78
CA LEU A 241 -0.82 20.61 16.04
C LEU A 241 -1.68 21.71 16.62
N ASP A 242 -1.23 22.97 16.57
CA ASP A 242 -1.99 24.13 17.02
C ASP A 242 -3.27 24.31 16.20
N GLY A 243 -3.22 24.01 14.91
CA GLY A 243 -4.39 24.02 14.03
C GLY A 243 -5.32 22.80 14.19
N TRP A 244 -4.89 21.77 14.93
CA TRP A 244 -5.67 20.58 15.25
C TRP A 244 -6.41 20.79 16.58
N THR A 245 -7.54 21.46 16.52
CA THR A 245 -8.39 21.81 17.65
C THR A 245 -9.85 21.61 17.29
N GLN A 246 -10.72 21.55 18.27
CA GLN A 246 -12.17 21.54 18.07
C GLN A 246 -12.76 22.97 18.04
N ASP A 247 -11.94 23.97 18.35
CA ASP A 247 -12.34 25.38 18.29
C ASP A 247 -12.24 25.89 16.84
N LEU A 248 -13.40 26.16 16.23
CA LEU A 248 -13.52 26.63 14.85
C LEU A 248 -12.71 27.91 14.55
N ASP A 249 -12.52 28.78 15.53
CA ASP A 249 -11.79 30.04 15.34
C ASP A 249 -10.28 29.83 15.28
N ARG A 250 -9.79 28.77 15.90
CA ARG A 250 -8.35 28.36 15.91
C ARG A 250 -7.97 27.35 14.87
N MET A 251 -8.95 26.71 14.23
CA MET A 251 -8.69 25.74 13.17
C MET A 251 -7.99 26.38 11.98
N THR A 252 -7.17 25.59 11.29
CA THR A 252 -6.65 26.00 9.98
C THR A 252 -7.80 26.19 8.98
N SER A 253 -7.67 27.15 8.07
CA SER A 253 -8.67 27.39 7.03
C SER A 253 -9.03 26.11 6.26
N GLN A 254 -8.05 25.26 5.93
CA GLN A 254 -8.26 23.98 5.24
C GLN A 254 -9.18 23.04 6.02
N THR A 255 -8.91 22.84 7.30
CA THR A 255 -9.71 21.94 8.16
C THR A 255 -11.11 22.46 8.34
N LYS A 256 -11.25 23.77 8.57
CA LYS A 256 -12.55 24.46 8.73
C LYS A 256 -13.44 24.28 7.50
N GLN A 257 -12.91 24.57 6.31
CA GLN A 257 -13.63 24.43 5.05
C GLN A 257 -13.94 22.96 4.71
N SER A 258 -13.05 22.04 5.09
CA SER A 258 -13.31 20.59 4.97
C SER A 258 -14.55 20.17 5.78
N LEU A 259 -14.66 20.64 7.04
CA LEU A 259 -15.82 20.34 7.89
C LEU A 259 -17.10 21.01 7.38
N TYR A 260 -17.02 22.21 6.81
CA TYR A 260 -18.16 22.86 6.17
C TYR A 260 -18.64 22.08 4.94
N ALA A 261 -17.71 21.60 4.06
CA ALA A 261 -18.04 20.75 2.94
C ALA A 261 -18.77 19.46 3.38
N ILE A 262 -18.24 18.77 4.41
CA ILE A 262 -18.86 17.56 4.94
C ILE A 262 -20.25 17.86 5.52
N GLY A 263 -20.38 18.96 6.29
CA GLY A 263 -21.63 19.33 6.95
C GLY A 263 -22.72 19.80 5.97
N SER A 264 -22.34 20.53 4.91
CA SER A 264 -23.28 21.02 3.89
C SER A 264 -23.84 19.91 3.00
N GLY A 265 -23.10 18.80 2.82
CA GLY A 265 -23.54 17.68 1.98
C GLY A 265 -24.76 16.91 2.52
N GLY A 266 -25.03 16.93 3.83
CA GLY A 266 -26.15 16.21 4.42
C GLY A 266 -26.20 14.72 4.05
N ALA A 267 -27.40 14.17 3.87
CA ALA A 267 -27.58 12.75 3.57
C ALA A 267 -27.30 12.42 2.09
N THR A 268 -27.79 13.22 1.16
CA THR A 268 -27.79 12.91 -0.29
C THR A 268 -26.87 13.79 -1.12
N GLY A 269 -26.23 14.80 -0.52
CA GLY A 269 -25.35 15.74 -1.19
C GLY A 269 -26.09 16.87 -1.90
N LEU A 270 -25.33 17.86 -2.36
CA LEU A 270 -25.78 18.99 -3.15
C LEU A 270 -25.93 18.64 -4.64
N GLY A 271 -25.57 17.45 -5.04
CA GLY A 271 -25.48 16.98 -6.43
C GLY A 271 -24.09 17.14 -7.04
N LEU A 272 -23.75 16.25 -7.96
CA LEU A 272 -22.46 16.23 -8.65
C LEU A 272 -22.22 17.59 -9.35
N GLY A 273 -21.05 18.16 -9.16
CA GLY A 273 -20.69 19.45 -9.74
C GLY A 273 -21.09 20.67 -8.90
N ASN A 274 -21.90 20.52 -7.86
CA ASN A 274 -22.51 21.62 -7.11
C ASN A 274 -21.80 21.95 -5.77
N SER A 275 -20.64 21.40 -5.52
CA SER A 275 -19.85 21.77 -4.33
C SER A 275 -19.52 23.27 -4.37
N ILE A 276 -19.72 23.96 -3.25
CA ILE A 276 -19.38 25.36 -3.06
C ILE A 276 -17.94 25.50 -2.62
N GLU A 277 -17.49 24.62 -1.71
CA GLU A 277 -16.17 24.66 -1.11
C GLU A 277 -15.03 24.44 -2.12
N LYS A 278 -15.25 23.66 -3.20
CA LYS A 278 -14.28 23.50 -4.30
C LYS A 278 -14.02 24.78 -5.11
N GLN A 279 -14.87 25.81 -4.98
CA GLN A 279 -14.73 27.07 -5.70
C GLN A 279 -13.70 27.99 -5.02
N LEU A 280 -12.48 27.47 -4.79
CA LEU A 280 -11.33 28.12 -4.16
C LEU A 280 -11.45 28.40 -2.65
N TRP A 281 -12.56 28.02 -2.01
CA TRP A 281 -12.69 28.12 -0.56
C TRP A 281 -11.87 27.05 0.15
N LEU A 282 -11.93 25.81 -0.34
CA LEU A 282 -11.17 24.68 0.20
C LEU A 282 -9.83 24.55 -0.56
N PRO A 283 -8.69 24.93 0.06
CA PRO A 283 -7.38 24.66 -0.52
C PRO A 283 -7.15 23.15 -0.69
N GLU A 284 -6.42 22.76 -1.75
CA GLU A 284 -6.07 21.35 -2.08
C GLU A 284 -7.32 20.43 -2.20
N SER A 285 -8.47 20.97 -2.62
CA SER A 285 -9.71 20.22 -2.89
C SER A 285 -9.54 19.11 -3.96
N THR A 286 -8.54 19.23 -4.82
CA THR A 286 -8.19 18.23 -5.85
C THR A 286 -7.20 17.16 -5.36
N ASN A 287 -6.58 17.36 -4.20
CA ASN A 287 -5.54 16.50 -3.64
C ASN A 287 -6.00 15.88 -2.30
N ASP A 288 -5.56 16.46 -1.19
CA ASP A 288 -5.69 15.86 0.14
C ASP A 288 -7.12 15.94 0.70
N PHE A 289 -7.93 16.90 0.22
CA PHE A 289 -9.30 17.14 0.67
C PHE A 289 -10.37 16.73 -0.35
N ILE A 290 -10.03 15.91 -1.34
CA ILE A 290 -11.00 15.47 -2.35
C ILE A 290 -12.17 14.69 -1.73
N PHE A 291 -11.96 13.96 -0.62
CA PHE A 291 -13.01 13.23 0.07
C PHE A 291 -14.05 14.18 0.69
N SER A 292 -13.68 15.40 1.11
CA SER A 292 -14.62 16.41 1.57
C SER A 292 -15.54 16.87 0.44
N VAL A 293 -15.02 17.00 -0.80
CA VAL A 293 -15.82 17.31 -1.99
C VAL A 293 -16.78 16.15 -2.31
N VAL A 294 -16.33 14.88 -2.16
CA VAL A 294 -17.22 13.71 -2.28
C VAL A 294 -18.39 13.82 -1.27
N CYS A 295 -18.08 14.14 -0.01
CA CYS A 295 -19.11 14.31 1.02
C CYS A 295 -20.08 15.46 0.71
N GLU A 296 -19.59 16.57 0.18
CA GLU A 296 -20.44 17.73 -0.16
C GLU A 296 -21.35 17.43 -1.36
N GLU A 297 -20.81 16.84 -2.44
CA GLU A 297 -21.56 16.60 -3.66
C GLU A 297 -22.51 15.40 -3.57
N LEU A 298 -22.07 14.30 -2.94
CA LEU A 298 -22.80 13.02 -2.89
C LEU A 298 -23.36 12.70 -1.49
N GLY A 299 -23.11 13.56 -0.51
CA GLY A 299 -23.59 13.42 0.84
C GLY A 299 -23.00 12.22 1.60
N PHE A 300 -23.63 11.89 2.72
CA PHE A 300 -23.29 10.74 3.54
C PHE A 300 -23.36 9.41 2.77
N VAL A 301 -24.37 9.25 1.89
CA VAL A 301 -24.51 8.05 1.07
C VAL A 301 -23.31 7.86 0.16
N GLY A 302 -22.87 8.91 -0.54
CA GLY A 302 -21.67 8.86 -1.40
C GLY A 302 -20.41 8.55 -0.62
N ALA A 303 -20.22 9.16 0.55
CA ALA A 303 -19.10 8.88 1.43
C ALA A 303 -19.06 7.40 1.87
N VAL A 304 -20.19 6.83 2.28
CA VAL A 304 -20.31 5.42 2.68
C VAL A 304 -20.00 4.50 1.49
N ILE A 305 -20.51 4.80 0.29
CA ILE A 305 -20.22 4.00 -0.92
C ILE A 305 -18.69 3.97 -1.17
N VAL A 306 -18.00 5.10 -1.10
CA VAL A 306 -16.54 5.15 -1.29
C VAL A 306 -15.83 4.33 -0.23
N ILE A 307 -16.20 4.44 1.04
CA ILE A 307 -15.60 3.65 2.13
C ILE A 307 -15.83 2.15 1.90
N VAL A 308 -17.04 1.74 1.56
CA VAL A 308 -17.39 0.33 1.28
C VAL A 308 -16.60 -0.21 0.10
N LEU A 309 -16.43 0.56 -0.98
CA LEU A 309 -15.60 0.16 -2.12
C LEU A 309 -14.13 -0.05 -1.71
N PHE A 310 -13.55 0.84 -0.91
CA PHE A 310 -12.20 0.64 -0.41
C PHE A 310 -12.09 -0.56 0.54
N VAL A 311 -13.04 -0.76 1.44
CA VAL A 311 -13.07 -1.94 2.34
C VAL A 311 -13.14 -3.23 1.52
N LEU A 312 -14.03 -3.29 0.51
CA LEU A 312 -14.14 -4.44 -0.38
C LEU A 312 -12.84 -4.71 -1.14
N PHE A 313 -12.24 -3.66 -1.68
CA PHE A 313 -10.95 -3.71 -2.38
C PHE A 313 -9.83 -4.25 -1.48
N LEU A 314 -9.73 -3.76 -0.26
CA LEU A 314 -8.73 -4.17 0.72
C LEU A 314 -8.93 -5.62 1.17
N VAL A 315 -10.17 -6.03 1.48
CA VAL A 315 -10.48 -7.41 1.88
C VAL A 315 -10.09 -8.40 0.78
N GLN A 316 -10.47 -8.12 -0.46
CA GLN A 316 -10.09 -8.94 -1.61
C GLN A 316 -8.57 -8.96 -1.83
N GLY A 317 -7.90 -7.81 -1.71
CA GLY A 317 -6.45 -7.69 -1.87
C GLY A 317 -5.67 -8.42 -0.78
N PHE A 318 -6.07 -8.33 0.49
CA PHE A 318 -5.47 -9.12 1.57
C PHE A 318 -5.71 -10.62 1.36
N TRP A 319 -6.90 -11.01 0.90
CA TRP A 319 -7.15 -12.41 0.54
C TRP A 319 -6.15 -12.91 -0.50
N ILE A 320 -5.92 -12.17 -1.58
CA ILE A 320 -4.92 -12.49 -2.60
C ILE A 320 -3.52 -12.61 -1.98
N ALA A 321 -3.14 -11.67 -1.12
CA ALA A 321 -1.84 -11.66 -0.46
C ALA A 321 -1.61 -12.90 0.43
N PHE A 322 -2.61 -13.30 1.21
CA PHE A 322 -2.51 -14.49 2.07
C PHE A 322 -2.46 -15.82 1.30
N HIS A 323 -2.94 -15.85 0.06
CA HIS A 323 -2.91 -17.03 -0.81
C HIS A 323 -1.74 -17.00 -1.81
N ALA A 324 -0.74 -16.17 -1.59
CA ALA A 324 0.45 -16.08 -2.43
C ALA A 324 1.28 -17.38 -2.43
N GLU A 325 2.08 -17.55 -3.49
CA GLU A 325 2.94 -18.72 -3.71
C GLU A 325 3.96 -18.95 -2.57
N ASN A 326 4.54 -17.86 -2.06
CA ASN A 326 5.62 -17.90 -1.07
C ASN A 326 5.55 -16.71 -0.10
N ARG A 327 6.27 -16.82 1.03
CA ARG A 327 6.26 -15.84 2.11
C ARG A 327 6.69 -14.43 1.68
N PHE A 328 7.63 -14.29 0.77
CA PHE A 328 8.04 -12.98 0.24
C PHE A 328 6.86 -12.30 -0.48
N CYS A 329 6.19 -13.01 -1.38
CA CYS A 329 5.02 -12.51 -2.10
C CYS A 329 3.86 -12.19 -1.14
N THR A 330 3.61 -13.02 -0.12
CA THR A 330 2.62 -12.73 0.93
C THR A 330 2.91 -11.40 1.60
N LEU A 331 4.15 -11.16 2.05
CA LEU A 331 4.51 -9.94 2.77
C LEU A 331 4.53 -8.70 1.87
N VAL A 332 4.92 -8.85 0.61
CA VAL A 332 4.81 -7.76 -0.38
C VAL A 332 3.36 -7.38 -0.60
N GLY A 333 2.49 -8.37 -0.82
CA GLY A 333 1.06 -8.12 -1.00
C GLY A 333 0.41 -7.48 0.24
N ILE A 334 0.74 -7.96 1.44
CA ILE A 334 0.31 -7.33 2.70
C ILE A 334 0.79 -5.88 2.78
N GLY A 335 2.05 -5.61 2.43
CA GLY A 335 2.62 -4.25 2.46
C GLY A 335 1.91 -3.29 1.52
N ILE A 336 1.64 -3.71 0.27
CA ILE A 336 0.91 -2.91 -0.71
C ILE A 336 -0.51 -2.62 -0.24
N MET A 337 -1.24 -3.63 0.26
CA MET A 337 -2.60 -3.42 0.78
C MET A 337 -2.61 -2.57 2.05
N ALA A 338 -1.63 -2.73 2.94
CA ALA A 338 -1.45 -1.90 4.12
C ALA A 338 -1.17 -0.44 3.76
N GLN A 339 -0.36 -0.17 2.73
CA GLN A 339 -0.12 1.18 2.22
C GLN A 339 -1.43 1.87 1.85
N ILE A 340 -2.27 1.21 1.05
CA ILE A 340 -3.58 1.77 0.64
C ILE A 340 -4.50 1.94 1.85
N ALA A 341 -4.55 0.94 2.74
CA ALA A 341 -5.37 1.01 3.96
C ALA A 341 -4.99 2.21 4.84
N TRP A 342 -3.71 2.41 5.10
CA TRP A 342 -3.23 3.54 5.89
C TRP A 342 -3.48 4.89 5.19
N GLN A 343 -3.29 4.96 3.86
CA GLN A 343 -3.56 6.20 3.10
C GLN A 343 -5.03 6.57 3.17
N VAL A 344 -5.95 5.62 2.94
CA VAL A 344 -7.40 5.84 3.02
C VAL A 344 -7.81 6.23 4.44
N PHE A 345 -7.36 5.48 5.45
CA PHE A 345 -7.66 5.77 6.84
C PHE A 345 -7.18 7.17 7.26
N CYS A 346 -5.92 7.49 6.99
CA CYS A 346 -5.36 8.78 7.37
C CYS A 346 -6.02 9.94 6.61
N ASN A 347 -6.32 9.79 5.31
CA ASN A 347 -7.02 10.83 4.55
C ASN A 347 -8.40 11.13 5.16
N ILE A 348 -9.22 10.10 5.38
CA ILE A 348 -10.55 10.26 5.98
C ILE A 348 -10.44 10.87 7.40
N ALA A 349 -9.47 10.41 8.20
CA ALA A 349 -9.27 10.92 9.55
C ALA A 349 -8.80 12.38 9.57
N VAL A 350 -8.03 12.84 8.58
CA VAL A 350 -7.61 14.24 8.42
C VAL A 350 -8.77 15.11 8.01
N VAL A 351 -9.54 14.74 6.99
CA VAL A 351 -10.65 15.57 6.50
C VAL A 351 -11.78 15.70 7.50
N THR A 352 -11.95 14.71 8.39
CA THR A 352 -12.89 14.74 9.53
C THR A 352 -12.32 15.39 10.80
N ASN A 353 -11.13 15.95 10.73
CA ASN A 353 -10.42 16.52 11.89
C ASN A 353 -10.19 15.53 13.06
N THR A 354 -10.19 14.23 12.78
CA THR A 354 -9.84 13.18 13.77
C THR A 354 -8.34 13.11 13.99
N LEU A 355 -7.55 13.37 12.92
CA LEU A 355 -6.10 13.49 12.95
C LEU A 355 -5.67 14.88 12.46
N PRO A 356 -4.50 15.38 12.91
CA PRO A 356 -3.95 16.63 12.39
C PRO A 356 -3.68 16.54 10.89
N ASN A 357 -3.79 17.69 10.20
CA ASN A 357 -3.57 17.75 8.76
C ASN A 357 -2.13 17.34 8.39
N THR A 358 -1.98 16.21 7.73
CA THR A 358 -0.68 15.64 7.31
C THR A 358 -0.43 15.73 5.81
N GLY A 359 -1.45 16.05 5.00
CA GLY A 359 -1.32 16.13 3.55
C GLY A 359 -1.20 14.75 2.89
N ILE A 360 -2.04 13.79 3.27
CA ILE A 360 -2.10 12.45 2.68
C ILE A 360 -3.21 12.41 1.65
N SER A 361 -2.85 12.11 0.40
CA SER A 361 -3.81 12.00 -0.70
C SER A 361 -4.62 10.70 -0.64
N LEU A 362 -5.88 10.75 -1.11
CA LEU A 362 -6.73 9.57 -1.24
C LEU A 362 -6.33 8.76 -2.49
N PRO A 363 -5.94 7.48 -2.34
CA PRO A 363 -5.52 6.65 -3.47
C PRO A 363 -6.56 6.61 -4.59
N PHE A 364 -6.11 6.71 -5.84
CA PHE A 364 -6.93 6.67 -7.06
C PHE A 364 -7.90 7.84 -7.28
N PHE A 365 -8.16 8.68 -6.27
CA PHE A 365 -9.05 9.84 -6.36
C PHE A 365 -8.28 11.15 -6.57
N SER A 366 -7.24 11.35 -5.77
CA SER A 366 -6.48 12.58 -5.76
C SER A 366 -5.69 12.81 -7.04
N SER A 367 -5.46 14.08 -7.40
CA SER A 367 -4.57 14.48 -8.48
C SER A 367 -3.13 14.15 -8.11
N GLY A 368 -2.65 12.97 -8.49
CA GLY A 368 -1.38 12.43 -8.02
C GLY A 368 -0.28 12.28 -9.08
N GLY A 369 -0.55 12.55 -10.36
CA GLY A 369 0.47 12.44 -11.41
C GLY A 369 1.23 11.10 -11.33
N THR A 370 2.53 11.16 -11.03
CA THR A 370 3.39 9.95 -10.96
C THR A 370 3.10 9.04 -9.77
N SER A 371 2.46 9.53 -8.69
CA SER A 371 2.06 8.66 -7.58
C SER A 371 1.00 7.64 -8.02
N LEU A 372 0.09 8.02 -8.93
CA LEU A 372 -0.86 7.10 -9.53
C LEU A 372 -0.16 6.03 -10.39
N ILE A 373 0.87 6.41 -11.16
CA ILE A 373 1.65 5.47 -11.98
C ILE A 373 2.32 4.40 -11.10
N LEU A 374 2.94 4.83 -10.00
CA LEU A 374 3.59 3.92 -9.05
C LEU A 374 2.56 3.01 -8.35
N LEU A 375 1.45 3.57 -7.92
CA LEU A 375 0.37 2.81 -7.29
C LEU A 375 -0.20 1.75 -8.24
N LEU A 376 -0.39 2.07 -9.53
CA LEU A 376 -0.81 1.12 -10.53
C LEU A 376 0.27 0.06 -10.84
N ALA A 377 1.56 0.42 -10.79
CA ALA A 377 2.64 -0.56 -10.87
C ALA A 377 2.58 -1.56 -9.69
N GLU A 378 2.30 -1.09 -8.47
CA GLU A 378 2.07 -1.94 -7.30
C GLU A 378 0.85 -2.86 -7.49
N MET A 379 -0.23 -2.36 -8.12
CA MET A 379 -1.38 -3.21 -8.49
C MET A 379 -0.97 -4.30 -9.49
N GLY A 380 -0.03 -4.01 -10.39
CA GLY A 380 0.57 -5.01 -11.29
C GLY A 380 1.30 -6.12 -10.53
N VAL A 381 2.05 -5.77 -9.47
CA VAL A 381 2.67 -6.76 -8.57
C VAL A 381 1.60 -7.61 -7.88
N MET A 382 0.50 -7.01 -7.43
CA MET A 382 -0.63 -7.75 -6.82
C MET A 382 -1.27 -8.73 -7.80
N VAL A 383 -1.46 -8.34 -9.07
CA VAL A 383 -1.94 -9.25 -10.14
C VAL A 383 -0.99 -10.43 -10.31
N ASN A 384 0.32 -10.17 -10.34
CA ASN A 384 1.33 -11.22 -10.42
C ASN A 384 1.23 -12.20 -9.24
N ILE A 385 1.15 -11.66 -8.01
CA ILE A 385 1.00 -12.46 -6.79
C ILE A 385 -0.25 -13.34 -6.85
N GLY A 386 -1.39 -12.80 -7.28
CA GLY A 386 -2.66 -13.53 -7.36
C GLY A 386 -2.60 -14.69 -8.36
N ARG A 387 -2.05 -14.45 -9.56
CA ARG A 387 -1.90 -15.49 -10.60
C ARG A 387 -0.94 -16.60 -10.18
N ASN A 388 0.18 -16.25 -9.58
CA ASN A 388 1.18 -17.23 -9.11
C ASN A 388 0.66 -18.03 -7.90
N GLY A 389 -0.08 -17.38 -7.01
CA GLY A 389 -0.75 -18.05 -5.90
C GLY A 389 -1.72 -19.13 -6.37
N GLU A 390 -2.52 -18.83 -7.39
CA GLU A 390 -3.47 -19.78 -7.98
C GLU A 390 -2.74 -20.95 -8.67
N ARG A 391 -1.68 -20.69 -9.44
CA ARG A 391 -0.84 -21.73 -10.01
C ARG A 391 -0.28 -22.65 -8.93
N ALA A 392 0.28 -22.08 -7.87
CA ALA A 392 0.83 -22.86 -6.77
C ALA A 392 -0.24 -23.68 -6.04
N ARG A 393 -1.48 -23.20 -5.96
CA ARG A 393 -2.62 -23.94 -5.41
C ARG A 393 -2.94 -25.14 -6.27
N LEU A 394 -3.13 -24.95 -7.58
CA LEU A 394 -3.44 -26.03 -8.53
C LEU A 394 -2.35 -27.11 -8.54
N GLU A 395 -1.07 -26.73 -8.55
CA GLU A 395 0.05 -27.68 -8.48
C GLU A 395 0.02 -28.51 -7.16
N ARG A 396 -0.37 -27.91 -6.04
CA ARG A 396 -0.53 -28.63 -4.76
C ARG A 396 -1.70 -29.61 -4.80
N GLU A 397 -2.83 -29.23 -5.38
CA GLU A 397 -4.01 -30.08 -5.53
C GLU A 397 -3.70 -31.28 -6.43
N GLU A 398 -3.05 -31.08 -7.57
CA GLU A 398 -2.61 -32.16 -8.45
C GLU A 398 -1.63 -33.13 -7.74
N ALA A 399 -0.63 -32.59 -7.06
CA ALA A 399 0.33 -33.40 -6.31
C ALA A 399 -0.34 -34.21 -5.17
N HIS A 400 -1.37 -33.64 -4.53
CA HIS A 400 -2.15 -34.35 -3.52
C HIS A 400 -2.97 -35.48 -4.13
N ALA A 401 -3.68 -35.22 -5.22
CA ALA A 401 -4.46 -36.21 -5.95
C ALA A 401 -3.57 -37.38 -6.47
N GLU A 402 -2.38 -37.06 -6.97
CA GLU A 402 -1.43 -38.08 -7.40
C GLU A 402 -0.93 -38.95 -6.24
N ARG A 403 -0.61 -38.35 -5.09
CA ARG A 403 -0.24 -39.10 -3.88
C ARG A 403 -1.37 -40.02 -3.38
N GLU A 404 -2.61 -39.56 -3.44
CA GLU A 404 -3.76 -40.40 -3.09
C GLU A 404 -3.93 -41.58 -4.04
N ARG A 405 -3.80 -41.36 -5.36
CA ARG A 405 -3.83 -42.43 -6.36
C ARG A 405 -2.75 -43.47 -6.09
N GLN A 406 -1.50 -43.04 -5.83
CA GLN A 406 -0.39 -43.92 -5.50
C GLN A 406 -0.64 -44.70 -4.20
N ARG A 407 -1.23 -44.09 -3.15
CA ARG A 407 -1.60 -44.77 -1.90
C ARG A 407 -2.65 -45.86 -2.15
N LYS A 408 -3.73 -45.52 -2.89
CA LYS A 408 -4.78 -46.50 -3.24
C LYS A 408 -4.23 -47.66 -4.06
N ALA A 409 -3.38 -47.42 -5.06
CA ALA A 409 -2.74 -48.47 -5.86
C ALA A 409 -1.86 -49.39 -4.98
N LYS A 410 -1.05 -48.82 -4.07
CA LYS A 410 -0.24 -49.56 -3.14
C LYS A 410 -1.07 -50.44 -2.19
N THR A 411 -2.20 -49.95 -1.69
CA THR A 411 -3.10 -50.74 -0.85
C THR A 411 -3.70 -51.93 -1.58
N ILE A 412 -4.15 -51.71 -2.85
CA ILE A 412 -4.69 -52.79 -3.68
C ILE A 412 -3.63 -53.90 -3.92
N VAL A 413 -2.41 -53.51 -4.22
CA VAL A 413 -1.28 -54.49 -4.44
C VAL A 413 -1.02 -55.27 -3.14
N LEU A 414 -1.01 -54.63 -1.99
CA LEU A 414 -0.79 -55.31 -0.70
C LEU A 414 -1.95 -56.25 -0.33
N ASP A 415 -3.18 -55.89 -0.61
CA ASP A 415 -4.35 -56.72 -0.37
C ASP A 415 -4.39 -57.92 -1.31
N THR A 416 -4.02 -57.73 -2.58
CA THR A 416 -3.88 -58.82 -3.55
C THR A 416 -2.80 -59.79 -3.12
N ALA A 417 -1.63 -59.29 -2.70
CA ALA A 417 -0.53 -60.12 -2.21
C ALA A 417 -0.91 -60.91 -0.92
N ARG A 418 -1.64 -60.29 0.01
CA ARG A 418 -2.16 -60.95 1.21
C ARG A 418 -3.14 -62.10 0.90
N ARG A 419 -4.08 -61.87 -0.05
CA ARG A 419 -5.03 -62.91 -0.49
C ARG A 419 -4.29 -64.09 -1.14
N ALA A 420 -3.32 -63.83 -1.98
CA ALA A 420 -2.50 -64.89 -2.59
C ALA A 420 -1.69 -65.72 -1.58
N GLN A 421 -1.29 -65.16 -0.44
CA GLN A 421 -0.61 -65.85 0.65
C GLN A 421 -1.57 -66.66 1.55
N THR A 422 -2.85 -66.32 1.60
CA THR A 422 -3.86 -67.03 2.40
C THR A 422 -4.48 -68.22 1.64
N GLU A 423 -4.31 -68.28 0.31
CA GLU A 423 -4.77 -69.37 -0.57
C GLU A 423 -3.72 -70.49 -0.79
N GLN A 424 -2.50 -70.34 -0.23
CA GLN A 424 -1.46 -71.39 -0.13
C GLN A 424 -1.42 -72.01 1.26
#